data_ae641cf5b9fe4b468900eb3e4277629c
#
_entry.id   ae641cf5b9fe4b468900eb3e4277629c
#
_cell.length_a   1.000
_cell.length_b   1.000
_cell.length_c   1.000
_cell.angle_alpha   90.00
_cell.angle_beta   90.00
_cell.angle_gamma   90.00
#
_symmetry.space_group_name_H-M   'P 1'
#
loop_
_entity.id
_entity.type
_entity.pdbx_description
1 polymer ?
#
loop_
_entity_poly.entity_id
_entity_poly.type
_entity_poly.pdbx_seq_one_letter_code
_entity_poly.pdbx_strand_id
1 'polypeptide(L)'
;MARYIFITGGVVSSLGKGLASAALGALLQARGFSVRLRKLDPYLNVDPGTMSPYQHGEVFVTDDGAETDLDLGHYERFTGRSANRQDNITTGRIYQDIIAKERRGDYLGATVQVIPHVTDAIKEFVTTGNEGYDFVLVEIGGTVGDIEGLPFFEAIRQLSNELPRGQTIFIHLTLLPYIPTAGELKTKPTQHSVKELRSIGIQPDILLCRADREIPVNERRKIALFCNVRPSAVIQALDVKSIYDVPRAYHAEGLDKEVLDAFGITTAPEQIGRAHV
;
A
#
# COMPACT_ATOMS: atom_id res chain seq x y z
N MET A 1 -16.48 -4.20 11.49
CA MET A 1 -15.02 -4.42 11.54
C MET A 1 -14.47 -3.89 10.23
N ALA A 2 -13.42 -3.10 10.26
CA ALA A 2 -12.80 -2.52 9.05
C ALA A 2 -12.22 -3.61 8.13
N ARG A 3 -12.23 -3.35 6.83
CA ARG A 3 -11.55 -4.18 5.81
C ARG A 3 -10.18 -3.58 5.52
N TYR A 4 -9.18 -4.42 5.30
CA TYR A 4 -7.80 -3.98 5.10
C TYR A 4 -7.37 -4.17 3.65
N ILE A 5 -6.79 -3.12 3.08
CA ILE A 5 -6.20 -3.11 1.75
C ILE A 5 -4.70 -2.88 1.93
N PHE A 6 -3.89 -3.92 1.72
CA PHE A 6 -2.44 -3.81 1.79
C PHE A 6 -1.88 -3.44 0.43
N ILE A 7 -1.15 -2.33 0.38
CA ILE A 7 -0.57 -1.79 -0.86
C ILE A 7 0.93 -1.98 -0.81
N THR A 8 1.43 -2.81 -1.70
CA THR A 8 2.84 -3.18 -1.82
C THR A 8 3.39 -2.75 -3.17
N GLY A 9 4.70 -2.69 -3.30
CA GLY A 9 5.32 -2.36 -4.59
C GLY A 9 6.55 -3.18 -4.87
N GLY A 10 6.87 -3.30 -6.14
CA GLY A 10 8.04 -4.02 -6.60
C GLY A 10 8.63 -3.42 -7.87
N VAL A 11 9.72 -4.03 -8.34
CA VAL A 11 10.54 -3.66 -9.48
C VAL A 11 11.46 -2.48 -9.20
N VAL A 12 10.93 -1.32 -8.83
CA VAL A 12 11.71 -0.10 -8.50
C VAL A 12 11.02 0.71 -7.40
N SER A 13 11.78 1.55 -6.72
CA SER A 13 11.24 2.57 -5.83
C SER A 13 10.51 3.68 -6.60
N SER A 14 9.80 4.55 -5.89
CA SER A 14 9.11 5.72 -6.48
C SER A 14 8.07 5.39 -7.56
N LEU A 15 7.47 4.20 -7.51
CA LEU A 15 6.36 3.82 -8.41
C LEU A 15 5.07 4.61 -8.19
N GLY A 16 4.98 5.37 -7.09
CA GLY A 16 3.80 6.15 -6.75
C GLY A 16 2.78 5.39 -5.91
N LYS A 17 3.24 4.50 -5.00
CA LYS A 17 2.36 3.80 -4.05
C LYS A 17 1.51 4.78 -3.23
N GLY A 18 2.12 5.85 -2.68
CA GLY A 18 1.42 6.86 -1.90
C GLY A 18 0.30 7.53 -2.68
N LEU A 19 0.59 7.94 -3.90
CA LEU A 19 -0.42 8.54 -4.78
C LEU A 19 -1.52 7.52 -5.15
N ALA A 20 -1.16 6.26 -5.41
CA ALA A 20 -2.13 5.21 -5.70
C ALA A 20 -3.03 4.91 -4.49
N SER A 21 -2.45 4.87 -3.29
CA SER A 21 -3.18 4.71 -2.03
C SER A 21 -4.16 5.86 -1.80
N ALA A 22 -3.70 7.09 -1.96
CA ALA A 22 -4.50 8.31 -1.83
C ALA A 22 -5.66 8.34 -2.85
N ALA A 23 -5.36 8.03 -4.12
CA ALA A 23 -6.36 7.99 -5.18
C ALA A 23 -7.44 6.92 -4.94
N LEU A 24 -7.05 5.71 -4.51
CA LEU A 24 -8.01 4.66 -4.15
C LEU A 24 -8.83 5.07 -2.93
N GLY A 25 -8.22 5.69 -1.92
CA GLY A 25 -8.93 6.24 -0.76
C GLY A 25 -10.04 7.21 -1.18
N ALA A 26 -9.72 8.16 -2.05
CA ALA A 26 -10.69 9.11 -2.59
C ALA A 26 -11.82 8.41 -3.39
N LEU A 27 -11.50 7.39 -4.18
CA LEU A 27 -12.50 6.63 -4.94
C LEU A 27 -13.46 5.87 -4.02
N LEU A 28 -12.96 5.25 -2.95
CA LEU A 28 -13.81 4.56 -1.97
C LEU A 28 -14.68 5.56 -1.20
N GLN A 29 -14.16 6.74 -0.86
CA GLN A 29 -14.97 7.82 -0.26
C GLN A 29 -16.05 8.32 -1.20
N ALA A 30 -15.76 8.48 -2.49
CA ALA A 30 -16.74 8.85 -3.50
C ALA A 30 -17.89 7.82 -3.64
N ARG A 31 -17.65 6.58 -3.22
CA ARG A 31 -18.67 5.52 -3.11
C ARG A 31 -19.35 5.47 -1.74
N GLY A 32 -19.10 6.43 -0.86
CA GLY A 32 -19.77 6.55 0.44
C GLY A 32 -19.08 5.81 1.59
N PHE A 33 -17.89 5.25 1.39
CA PHE A 33 -17.18 4.53 2.45
C PHE A 33 -16.28 5.45 3.27
N SER A 34 -16.18 5.19 4.56
CA SER A 34 -15.20 5.81 5.44
C SER A 34 -13.83 5.11 5.30
N VAL A 35 -12.78 5.91 5.09
CA VAL A 35 -11.45 5.41 4.75
C VAL A 35 -10.40 5.98 5.70
N ARG A 36 -9.45 5.14 6.13
CA ARG A 36 -8.21 5.53 6.79
C ARG A 36 -7.02 5.05 5.97
N LEU A 37 -5.98 5.87 5.89
CA LEU A 37 -4.71 5.50 5.24
C LEU A 37 -3.60 5.45 6.28
N ARG A 38 -2.71 4.46 6.15
CA ARG A 38 -1.54 4.27 7.01
C ARG A 38 -0.31 3.96 6.19
N LYS A 39 0.83 4.42 6.68
CA LYS A 39 2.15 4.21 6.07
C LYS A 39 3.06 3.43 7.00
N LEU A 40 3.68 2.38 6.47
CA LEU A 40 4.72 1.59 7.13
C LEU A 40 6.05 1.81 6.39
N ASP A 41 7.02 2.44 7.05
CA ASP A 41 8.30 2.78 6.45
C ASP A 41 9.44 1.89 6.96
N PRO A 42 10.14 1.17 6.08
CA PRO A 42 11.11 0.13 6.50
C PRO A 42 12.48 0.66 6.91
N TYR A 43 12.68 1.97 7.01
CA TYR A 43 13.96 2.52 7.44
C TYR A 43 14.12 2.54 8.97
N LEU A 44 15.40 2.57 9.42
CA LEU A 44 15.75 2.56 10.85
C LEU A 44 15.72 3.93 11.53
N ASN A 45 15.45 5.00 10.81
CA ASN A 45 15.19 6.30 11.41
C ASN A 45 13.92 6.23 12.26
N VAL A 46 13.93 6.82 13.44
CA VAL A 46 12.75 6.83 14.34
C VAL A 46 11.61 7.62 13.69
N ASP A 47 11.96 8.71 13.02
CA ASP A 47 11.12 9.53 12.19
C ASP A 47 11.94 10.13 11.03
N PRO A 48 11.33 10.75 10.02
CA PRO A 48 12.04 11.31 8.89
C PRO A 48 12.64 12.71 9.15
N GLY A 49 12.47 13.29 10.34
CA GLY A 49 12.84 14.70 10.62
C GLY A 49 14.32 15.03 10.39
N THR A 50 15.22 14.06 10.53
CA THR A 50 16.66 14.22 10.30
C THR A 50 17.13 13.66 8.96
N MET A 51 16.21 13.13 8.14
CA MET A 51 16.56 12.54 6.84
C MET A 51 16.81 13.62 5.80
N SER A 52 17.71 13.32 4.86
CA SER A 52 18.01 14.23 3.75
C SER A 52 16.82 14.31 2.78
N PRO A 53 16.26 15.49 2.52
CA PRO A 53 15.17 15.65 1.56
C PRO A 53 15.53 15.21 0.13
N TYR A 54 16.81 15.26 -0.22
CA TYR A 54 17.29 14.79 -1.52
C TYR A 54 17.22 13.27 -1.70
N GLN A 55 17.21 12.52 -0.58
CA GLN A 55 17.15 11.05 -0.61
C GLN A 55 15.71 10.52 -0.39
N HIS A 56 14.95 11.16 0.47
CA HIS A 56 13.66 10.64 0.93
C HIS A 56 12.47 11.57 0.65
N GLY A 57 12.70 12.72 0.04
CA GLY A 57 11.69 13.76 -0.12
C GLY A 57 11.56 14.64 1.12
N GLU A 58 10.59 15.54 1.09
CA GLU A 58 10.32 16.47 2.17
C GLU A 58 9.59 15.76 3.32
N VAL A 59 9.81 16.26 4.55
CA VAL A 59 9.09 15.81 5.74
C VAL A 59 7.71 16.46 5.75
N PHE A 60 6.67 15.65 5.98
CA PHE A 60 5.33 16.13 6.23
C PHE A 60 5.07 16.17 7.74
N VAL A 61 4.62 17.30 8.25
CA VAL A 61 4.29 17.48 9.67
C VAL A 61 2.77 17.48 9.82
N THR A 62 2.27 16.53 10.61
CA THR A 62 0.84 16.41 10.91
C THR A 62 0.36 17.48 11.89
N ASP A 63 -0.96 17.68 12.01
CA ASP A 63 -1.55 18.65 12.93
C ASP A 63 -1.19 18.37 14.41
N ASP A 64 -0.93 17.11 14.78
CA ASP A 64 -0.48 16.72 16.12
C ASP A 64 1.05 16.76 16.29
N GLY A 65 1.77 17.37 15.34
CA GLY A 65 3.20 17.64 15.39
C GLY A 65 4.10 16.42 15.11
N ALA A 66 3.58 15.35 14.53
CA ALA A 66 4.40 14.22 14.11
C ALA A 66 5.11 14.53 12.80
N GLU A 67 6.41 14.27 12.74
CA GLU A 67 7.20 14.28 11.52
C GLU A 67 7.01 12.94 10.81
N THR A 68 6.58 12.99 9.55
CA THR A 68 6.16 11.82 8.79
C THR A 68 6.65 11.87 7.34
N ASP A 69 6.49 10.77 6.63
CA ASP A 69 6.76 10.70 5.19
C ASP A 69 5.81 11.60 4.39
N LEU A 70 6.30 12.14 3.27
CA LEU A 70 5.56 13.02 2.37
C LEU A 70 4.25 12.41 1.85
N ASP A 71 4.17 11.09 1.77
CA ASP A 71 2.97 10.40 1.29
C ASP A 71 1.73 10.72 2.14
N LEU A 72 1.89 11.06 3.44
CA LEU A 72 0.77 11.50 4.28
C LEU A 72 0.14 12.79 3.76
N GLY A 73 0.94 13.69 3.19
CA GLY A 73 0.43 14.88 2.51
C GLY A 73 -0.42 14.56 1.28
N HIS A 74 -0.09 13.50 0.54
CA HIS A 74 -0.96 13.00 -0.53
C HIS A 74 -2.26 12.42 0.04
N TYR A 75 -2.18 11.67 1.15
CA TYR A 75 -3.37 11.11 1.79
C TYR A 75 -4.36 12.19 2.19
N GLU A 76 -3.90 13.24 2.87
CA GLU A 76 -4.73 14.39 3.25
C GLU A 76 -5.32 15.09 2.03
N ARG A 77 -4.49 15.38 1.04
CA ARG A 77 -4.88 16.11 -0.17
C ARG A 77 -6.03 15.44 -0.91
N PHE A 78 -6.00 14.10 -1.03
CA PHE A 78 -6.98 13.37 -1.81
C PHE A 78 -8.22 12.97 -1.00
N THR A 79 -8.08 12.75 0.31
CA THR A 79 -9.19 12.29 1.16
C THR A 79 -9.84 13.41 1.96
N GLY A 80 -9.20 14.59 2.04
CA GLY A 80 -9.69 15.69 2.87
C GLY A 80 -9.69 15.38 4.38
N ARG A 81 -8.92 14.38 4.82
CA ARG A 81 -8.82 13.96 6.22
C ARG A 81 -7.42 14.21 6.74
N SER A 82 -7.32 14.90 7.88
CA SER A 82 -6.04 15.09 8.56
C SER A 82 -5.46 13.76 9.03
N ALA A 83 -4.19 13.53 8.69
CA ALA A 83 -3.39 12.45 9.21
C ALA A 83 -2.84 12.82 10.61
N ASN A 84 -2.46 11.82 11.36
CA ASN A 84 -1.86 11.99 12.69
C ASN A 84 -0.73 10.95 12.91
N ARG A 85 -0.05 11.04 14.06
CA ARG A 85 1.06 10.13 14.39
C ARG A 85 0.73 8.65 14.38
N GLN A 86 -0.55 8.28 14.42
CA GLN A 86 -0.99 6.88 14.32
C GLN A 86 -1.10 6.41 12.86
N ASP A 87 -0.88 7.28 11.89
CA ASP A 87 -1.01 6.95 10.47
C ASP A 87 0.35 6.67 9.80
N ASN A 88 1.47 6.89 10.53
CA ASN A 88 2.81 6.54 10.06
C ASN A 88 3.63 5.87 11.16
N ILE A 89 4.34 4.82 10.82
CA ILE A 89 5.32 4.19 11.70
C ILE A 89 6.53 3.73 10.90
N THR A 90 7.71 3.86 11.52
CA THR A 90 8.98 3.40 10.97
C THR A 90 9.47 2.13 11.68
N THR A 91 10.30 1.35 11.00
CA THR A 91 11.02 0.24 11.65
C THR A 91 11.79 0.74 12.87
N GLY A 92 12.48 1.88 12.76
CA GLY A 92 13.26 2.45 13.85
C GLY A 92 12.43 2.72 15.10
N ARG A 93 11.25 3.28 14.95
CA ARG A 93 10.33 3.53 16.07
C ARG A 93 9.84 2.24 16.71
N ILE A 94 9.48 1.22 15.91
CA ILE A 94 9.05 -0.08 16.42
C ILE A 94 10.15 -0.72 17.26
N TYR A 95 11.39 -0.77 16.72
CA TYR A 95 12.53 -1.35 17.44
C TYR A 95 12.89 -0.57 18.69
N GLN A 96 12.85 0.76 18.66
CA GLN A 96 13.07 1.61 19.81
C GLN A 96 12.10 1.28 20.95
N ASP A 97 10.81 1.15 20.64
CA ASP A 97 9.77 0.84 21.63
C ASP A 97 9.94 -0.57 22.20
N ILE A 98 10.28 -1.56 21.37
CA ILE A 98 10.51 -2.94 21.80
C ILE A 98 11.73 -3.02 22.69
N ILE A 99 12.85 -2.39 22.31
CA ILE A 99 14.08 -2.36 23.11
C ILE A 99 13.84 -1.63 24.45
N ALA A 100 13.09 -0.52 24.45
CA ALA A 100 12.73 0.17 25.67
C ALA A 100 11.88 -0.71 26.62
N LYS A 101 10.92 -1.47 26.09
CA LYS A 101 10.12 -2.44 26.85
C LYS A 101 11.00 -3.57 27.40
N GLU A 102 11.93 -4.10 26.61
CA GLU A 102 12.89 -5.13 27.05
C GLU A 102 13.73 -4.62 28.21
N ARG A 103 14.31 -3.43 28.10
CA ARG A 103 15.14 -2.82 29.16
C ARG A 103 14.38 -2.54 30.45
N ARG A 104 13.09 -2.29 30.39
CA ARG A 104 12.23 -2.16 31.58
C ARG A 104 11.82 -3.50 32.21
N GLY A 105 12.05 -4.61 31.53
CA GLY A 105 11.64 -5.95 31.96
C GLY A 105 10.19 -6.33 31.63
N ASP A 106 9.54 -5.60 30.75
CA ASP A 106 8.12 -5.82 30.39
C ASP A 106 7.88 -7.23 29.80
N TYR A 107 8.92 -7.87 29.26
CA TYR A 107 8.85 -9.23 28.70
C TYR A 107 9.20 -10.34 29.72
N LEU A 108 9.39 -10.02 30.99
CA LEU A 108 9.56 -10.99 32.10
C LEU A 108 10.67 -12.02 31.86
N GLY A 109 11.74 -11.65 31.17
CA GLY A 109 12.87 -12.53 30.86
C GLY A 109 12.70 -13.40 29.62
N ALA A 110 11.64 -13.20 28.84
CA ALA A 110 11.49 -13.89 27.56
C ALA A 110 12.55 -13.44 26.56
N THR A 111 12.94 -14.34 25.64
CA THR A 111 13.77 -13.99 24.49
C THR A 111 12.96 -13.16 23.51
N VAL A 112 13.34 -11.90 23.32
CA VAL A 112 12.66 -10.98 22.39
C VAL A 112 13.22 -11.18 20.99
N GLN A 113 12.34 -11.43 20.02
CA GLN A 113 12.68 -11.78 18.63
C GLN A 113 11.84 -10.96 17.64
N VAL A 114 12.25 -10.93 16.35
CA VAL A 114 11.46 -10.28 15.31
C VAL A 114 10.06 -10.90 15.22
N ILE A 115 9.98 -12.22 15.22
CA ILE A 115 8.73 -12.97 15.36
C ILE A 115 8.71 -13.59 16.76
N PRO A 116 7.70 -13.32 17.60
CA PRO A 116 6.48 -12.55 17.31
C PRO A 116 6.56 -11.04 17.65
N HIS A 117 7.54 -10.55 18.39
CA HIS A 117 7.46 -9.25 19.09
C HIS A 117 7.38 -8.05 18.14
N VAL A 118 8.21 -8.04 17.06
CA VAL A 118 8.17 -6.97 16.07
C VAL A 118 6.93 -7.11 15.20
N THR A 119 6.59 -8.32 14.75
CA THR A 119 5.41 -8.55 13.93
C THR A 119 4.11 -8.24 14.69
N ASP A 120 4.02 -8.55 15.98
CA ASP A 120 2.86 -8.22 16.81
C ASP A 120 2.71 -6.70 17.00
N ALA A 121 3.81 -5.98 17.23
CA ALA A 121 3.79 -4.52 17.31
C ALA A 121 3.31 -3.87 15.99
N ILE A 122 3.72 -4.42 14.85
CA ILE A 122 3.24 -3.96 13.53
C ILE A 122 1.74 -4.24 13.38
N LYS A 123 1.30 -5.46 13.70
CA LYS A 123 -0.13 -5.84 13.62
C LYS A 123 -0.98 -4.97 14.54
N GLU A 124 -0.53 -4.71 15.76
CA GLU A 124 -1.18 -3.81 16.71
C GLU A 124 -1.31 -2.40 16.12
N PHE A 125 -0.23 -1.85 15.57
CA PHE A 125 -0.28 -0.55 14.91
C PHE A 125 -1.29 -0.54 13.77
N VAL A 126 -1.32 -1.57 12.92
CA VAL A 126 -2.24 -1.65 11.77
C VAL A 126 -3.70 -1.74 12.20
N THR A 127 -4.00 -2.41 13.32
CA THR A 127 -5.38 -2.72 13.74
C THR A 127 -5.98 -1.74 14.74
N THR A 128 -5.17 -1.00 15.48
CA THR A 128 -5.64 -0.09 16.55
C THR A 128 -6.27 1.19 15.99
N GLY A 129 -7.35 1.67 16.63
CA GLY A 129 -7.98 2.97 16.32
C GLY A 129 -8.69 3.00 14.96
N ASN A 130 -9.17 1.87 14.49
CA ASN A 130 -9.90 1.75 13.21
C ASN A 130 -11.43 1.70 13.38
N GLU A 131 -11.92 2.02 14.56
CA GLU A 131 -13.36 2.04 14.84
C GLU A 131 -14.05 3.09 13.97
N GLY A 132 -15.13 2.71 13.30
CA GLY A 132 -15.92 3.60 12.45
C GLY A 132 -15.38 3.75 11.01
N TYR A 133 -14.28 3.07 10.67
CA TYR A 133 -13.82 3.00 9.28
C TYR A 133 -14.32 1.73 8.59
N ASP A 134 -14.73 1.88 7.32
CA ASP A 134 -15.10 0.75 6.46
C ASP A 134 -13.85 0.10 5.87
N PHE A 135 -12.87 0.93 5.46
CA PHE A 135 -11.61 0.50 4.88
C PHE A 135 -10.41 1.14 5.56
N VAL A 136 -9.38 0.34 5.77
CA VAL A 136 -8.04 0.80 6.18
C VAL A 136 -7.06 0.41 5.08
N LEU A 137 -6.50 1.40 4.39
CA LEU A 137 -5.47 1.22 3.39
C LEU A 137 -4.12 1.32 4.10
N VAL A 138 -3.29 0.29 3.94
CA VAL A 138 -1.98 0.20 4.56
C VAL A 138 -0.93 0.12 3.46
N GLU A 139 -0.17 1.18 3.30
CA GLU A 139 0.92 1.22 2.34
C GLU A 139 2.21 0.74 2.99
N ILE A 140 2.85 -0.22 2.35
CA ILE A 140 4.17 -0.71 2.75
C ILE A 140 5.23 0.01 1.92
N GLY A 141 6.09 0.78 2.60
CA GLY A 141 7.24 1.44 2.01
C GLY A 141 8.26 0.45 1.46
N GLY A 142 9.19 0.94 0.64
CA GLY A 142 10.21 0.11 0.02
C GLY A 142 9.70 -0.76 -1.13
N THR A 143 10.51 -1.74 -1.50
CA THR A 143 10.28 -2.65 -2.62
C THR A 143 10.24 -4.09 -2.10
N VAL A 144 9.34 -4.91 -2.63
CA VAL A 144 9.31 -6.33 -2.27
C VAL A 144 10.65 -7.00 -2.61
N GLY A 145 11.20 -7.76 -1.67
CA GLY A 145 12.52 -8.37 -1.77
C GLY A 145 13.61 -7.62 -1.01
N ASP A 146 13.38 -6.35 -0.61
CA ASP A 146 14.29 -5.62 0.24
C ASP A 146 14.28 -6.21 1.66
N ILE A 147 15.47 -6.42 2.24
CA ILE A 147 15.63 -7.07 3.56
C ILE A 147 14.93 -6.27 4.65
N GLU A 148 15.04 -4.96 4.62
CA GLU A 148 14.46 -4.05 5.60
C GLU A 148 12.93 -4.11 5.65
N GLY A 149 12.27 -4.47 4.55
CA GLY A 149 10.82 -4.60 4.46
C GLY A 149 10.25 -5.91 5.02
N LEU A 150 11.08 -6.94 5.19
CA LEU A 150 10.62 -8.29 5.54
C LEU A 150 9.74 -8.35 6.80
N PRO A 151 10.03 -7.66 7.91
CA PRO A 151 9.15 -7.69 9.09
C PRO A 151 7.75 -7.16 8.81
N PHE A 152 7.60 -6.14 7.96
CA PHE A 152 6.31 -5.62 7.57
C PHE A 152 5.54 -6.61 6.70
N PHE A 153 6.19 -7.19 5.70
CA PHE A 153 5.56 -8.21 4.85
C PHE A 153 5.13 -9.43 5.68
N GLU A 154 5.96 -9.89 6.61
CA GLU A 154 5.63 -10.99 7.50
C GLU A 154 4.42 -10.65 8.39
N ALA A 155 4.39 -9.44 8.97
CA ALA A 155 3.29 -9.00 9.83
C ALA A 155 1.95 -8.93 9.07
N ILE A 156 1.92 -8.35 7.86
CA ILE A 156 0.68 -8.27 7.07
C ILE A 156 0.24 -9.64 6.55
N ARG A 157 1.17 -10.56 6.25
CA ARG A 157 0.86 -11.95 5.92
C ARG A 157 0.20 -12.66 7.10
N GLN A 158 0.76 -12.53 8.31
CA GLN A 158 0.19 -13.08 9.54
C GLN A 158 -1.20 -12.49 9.79
N LEU A 159 -1.33 -11.17 9.75
CA LEU A 159 -2.60 -10.47 9.98
C LEU A 159 -3.69 -10.93 8.99
N SER A 160 -3.34 -11.12 7.72
CA SER A 160 -4.28 -11.63 6.72
C SER A 160 -4.78 -13.04 7.03
N ASN A 161 -3.95 -13.88 7.67
CA ASN A 161 -4.35 -15.22 8.09
C ASN A 161 -5.14 -15.24 9.41
N GLU A 162 -4.93 -14.25 10.28
CA GLU A 162 -5.61 -14.11 11.58
C GLU A 162 -7.01 -13.51 11.43
N LEU A 163 -7.19 -12.63 10.45
CA LEU A 163 -8.49 -12.01 10.18
C LEU A 163 -9.44 -12.97 9.44
N PRO A 164 -10.76 -12.79 9.59
CA PRO A 164 -11.74 -13.56 8.83
C PRO A 164 -11.49 -13.47 7.32
N ARG A 165 -11.78 -14.54 6.60
CA ARG A 165 -11.66 -14.58 5.14
C ARG A 165 -12.50 -13.47 4.49
N GLY A 166 -11.92 -12.79 3.49
CA GLY A 166 -12.57 -11.68 2.80
C GLY A 166 -12.49 -10.35 3.55
N GLN A 167 -11.66 -10.25 4.60
CA GLN A 167 -11.39 -8.98 5.30
C GLN A 167 -10.10 -8.30 4.85
N THR A 168 -9.31 -8.96 4.04
CA THR A 168 -8.03 -8.42 3.54
C THR A 168 -7.92 -8.66 2.05
N ILE A 169 -7.33 -7.70 1.35
CA ILE A 169 -6.84 -7.84 -0.03
C ILE A 169 -5.46 -7.23 -0.18
N PHE A 170 -4.72 -7.70 -1.18
CA PHE A 170 -3.40 -7.20 -1.52
C PHE A 170 -3.40 -6.59 -2.92
N ILE A 171 -3.00 -5.32 -3.00
CA ILE A 171 -2.77 -4.60 -4.25
C ILE A 171 -1.25 -4.46 -4.42
N HIS A 172 -0.74 -4.89 -5.55
CA HIS A 172 0.70 -4.82 -5.82
C HIS A 172 0.99 -3.93 -7.02
N LEU A 173 1.75 -2.85 -6.78
CA LEU A 173 2.22 -1.95 -7.82
C LEU A 173 3.46 -2.53 -8.49
N THR A 174 3.48 -2.50 -9.82
CA THR A 174 4.60 -2.97 -10.63
C THR A 174 4.87 -2.03 -11.79
N LEU A 175 6.00 -2.22 -12.47
CA LEU A 175 6.40 -1.47 -13.65
C LEU A 175 6.44 -2.39 -14.88
N LEU A 176 5.85 -1.92 -15.98
CA LEU A 176 6.01 -2.50 -17.30
C LEU A 176 6.87 -1.55 -18.16
N PRO A 177 8.18 -1.75 -18.21
CA PRO A 177 9.03 -0.89 -19.02
C PRO A 177 8.82 -1.19 -20.52
N TYR A 178 8.77 -0.13 -21.33
CA TYR A 178 8.83 -0.24 -22.77
C TYR A 178 10.30 -0.26 -23.22
N ILE A 179 10.64 -1.22 -24.09
CA ILE A 179 11.99 -1.31 -24.66
C ILE A 179 11.92 -0.84 -26.12
N PRO A 180 12.39 0.37 -26.42
CA PRO A 180 12.26 0.95 -27.77
C PRO A 180 12.86 0.08 -28.88
N THR A 181 14.01 -0.54 -28.61
CA THR A 181 14.68 -1.42 -29.60
C THR A 181 13.92 -2.71 -29.89
N ALA A 182 13.09 -3.17 -28.96
CA ALA A 182 12.23 -4.35 -29.11
C ALA A 182 10.81 -3.99 -29.56
N GLY A 183 10.43 -2.72 -29.45
CA GLY A 183 9.10 -2.24 -29.82
C GLY A 183 7.96 -2.76 -28.94
N GLU A 184 8.27 -3.22 -27.70
CA GLU A 184 7.28 -3.87 -26.84
C GLU A 184 7.43 -3.55 -25.35
N LEU A 185 6.32 -3.65 -24.61
CA LEU A 185 6.30 -3.65 -23.14
C LEU A 185 6.83 -4.99 -22.60
N LYS A 186 7.65 -4.93 -21.58
CA LYS A 186 8.21 -6.13 -20.93
C LYS A 186 7.44 -6.49 -19.66
N THR A 187 6.83 -7.67 -19.67
CA THR A 187 6.05 -8.19 -18.53
C THR A 187 6.89 -8.95 -17.50
N LYS A 188 8.13 -9.31 -17.83
CA LYS A 188 9.01 -10.07 -16.94
C LYS A 188 9.30 -9.39 -15.59
N PRO A 189 9.58 -8.07 -15.51
CA PRO A 189 9.78 -7.41 -14.21
C PRO A 189 8.59 -7.56 -13.28
N THR A 190 7.36 -7.38 -13.79
CA THR A 190 6.12 -7.62 -13.05
C THR A 190 5.99 -9.06 -12.57
N GLN A 191 6.25 -10.05 -13.45
CA GLN A 191 6.20 -11.46 -13.09
C GLN A 191 7.20 -11.81 -11.98
N HIS A 192 8.43 -11.28 -12.03
CA HIS A 192 9.44 -11.49 -11.01
C HIS A 192 9.06 -10.84 -9.69
N SER A 193 8.55 -9.62 -9.71
CA SER A 193 8.10 -8.92 -8.51
C SER A 193 6.96 -9.67 -7.80
N VAL A 194 5.97 -10.15 -8.55
CA VAL A 194 4.88 -10.96 -8.00
C VAL A 194 5.40 -12.32 -7.49
N LYS A 195 6.36 -12.94 -8.17
CA LYS A 195 7.00 -14.17 -7.70
C LYS A 195 7.68 -13.95 -6.35
N GLU A 196 8.38 -12.82 -6.19
CA GLU A 196 9.03 -12.47 -4.92
C GLU A 196 7.98 -12.29 -3.81
N LEU A 197 6.90 -11.55 -4.05
CA LEU A 197 5.81 -11.40 -3.09
C LEU A 197 5.18 -12.75 -2.70
N ARG A 198 4.98 -13.64 -3.67
CA ARG A 198 4.45 -14.99 -3.44
C ARG A 198 5.42 -15.87 -2.66
N SER A 199 6.73 -15.68 -2.77
CA SER A 199 7.72 -16.43 -1.99
C SER A 199 7.63 -16.13 -0.49
N ILE A 200 7.13 -14.95 -0.12
CA ILE A 200 6.81 -14.55 1.26
C ILE A 200 5.47 -15.14 1.74
N GLY A 201 4.66 -15.70 0.82
CA GLY A 201 3.34 -16.26 1.13
C GLY A 201 2.18 -15.29 0.91
N ILE A 202 2.39 -14.22 0.14
CA ILE A 202 1.36 -13.24 -0.20
C ILE A 202 1.00 -13.37 -1.68
N GLN A 203 -0.27 -13.66 -1.98
CA GLN A 203 -0.81 -13.62 -3.33
C GLN A 203 -1.52 -12.27 -3.54
N PRO A 204 -1.12 -11.45 -4.52
CA PRO A 204 -1.87 -10.22 -4.82
C PRO A 204 -3.24 -10.55 -5.42
N ASP A 205 -4.24 -9.77 -5.04
CA ASP A 205 -5.59 -9.83 -5.61
C ASP A 205 -5.71 -8.95 -6.85
N ILE A 206 -5.03 -7.79 -6.82
CA ILE A 206 -5.04 -6.77 -7.87
C ILE A 206 -3.61 -6.34 -8.17
N LEU A 207 -3.31 -6.16 -9.45
CA LEU A 207 -2.06 -5.59 -9.93
C LEU A 207 -2.31 -4.19 -10.50
N LEU A 208 -1.60 -3.19 -9.98
CA LEU A 208 -1.49 -1.87 -10.57
C LEU A 208 -0.22 -1.82 -11.40
N CYS A 209 -0.36 -1.86 -12.71
CA CYS A 209 0.74 -1.96 -13.66
C CYS A 209 1.07 -0.58 -14.23
N ARG A 210 2.10 0.08 -13.69
CA ARG A 210 2.56 1.35 -14.23
C ARG A 210 3.23 1.17 -15.57
N ALA A 211 2.83 1.96 -16.55
CA ALA A 211 3.38 1.98 -17.89
C ALA A 211 3.30 3.39 -18.48
N ASP A 212 4.22 3.70 -19.40
CA ASP A 212 4.22 4.98 -20.14
C ASP A 212 3.23 5.00 -21.31
N ARG A 213 2.62 3.86 -21.60
CA ARG A 213 1.66 3.66 -22.71
C ARG A 213 0.65 2.58 -22.39
N GLU A 214 -0.41 2.53 -23.19
CA GLU A 214 -1.47 1.53 -23.06
C GLU A 214 -0.92 0.09 -23.09
N ILE A 215 -1.43 -0.75 -22.19
CA ILE A 215 -1.05 -2.15 -22.07
C ILE A 215 -1.98 -2.98 -22.96
N PRO A 216 -1.48 -3.62 -24.03
CA PRO A 216 -2.30 -4.42 -24.93
C PRO A 216 -3.03 -5.55 -24.19
N VAL A 217 -4.21 -5.90 -24.66
CA VAL A 217 -5.06 -6.96 -24.06
C VAL A 217 -4.31 -8.29 -23.91
N ASN A 218 -3.48 -8.65 -24.90
CA ASN A 218 -2.70 -9.88 -24.84
C ASN A 218 -1.65 -9.84 -23.71
N GLU A 219 -1.02 -8.69 -23.49
CA GLU A 219 -0.05 -8.54 -22.40
C GLU A 219 -0.75 -8.54 -21.03
N ARG A 220 -1.94 -7.93 -20.91
CA ARG A 220 -2.77 -8.04 -19.69
C ARG A 220 -3.14 -9.50 -19.38
N ARG A 221 -3.57 -10.28 -20.38
CA ARG A 221 -3.88 -11.71 -20.21
C ARG A 221 -2.65 -12.52 -19.79
N LYS A 222 -1.50 -12.22 -20.38
CA LYS A 222 -0.23 -12.86 -20.02
C LYS A 222 0.16 -12.54 -18.59
N ILE A 223 0.09 -11.28 -18.17
CA ILE A 223 0.36 -10.88 -16.78
C ILE A 223 -0.59 -11.62 -15.84
N ALA A 224 -1.89 -11.61 -16.13
CA ALA A 224 -2.90 -12.29 -15.32
C ALA A 224 -2.58 -13.77 -15.12
N LEU A 225 -2.23 -14.47 -16.19
CA LEU A 225 -1.87 -15.89 -16.16
C LEU A 225 -0.64 -16.16 -15.29
N PHE A 226 0.46 -15.43 -15.52
CA PHE A 226 1.72 -15.66 -14.80
C PHE A 226 1.67 -15.20 -13.33
N CYS A 227 0.88 -14.18 -13.03
CA CYS A 227 0.74 -13.62 -11.69
C CYS A 227 -0.43 -14.24 -10.88
N ASN A 228 -1.18 -15.15 -11.50
CA ASN A 228 -2.34 -15.82 -10.88
C ASN A 228 -3.39 -14.82 -10.36
N VAL A 229 -3.75 -13.85 -11.20
CA VAL A 229 -4.84 -12.89 -10.95
C VAL A 229 -5.86 -12.94 -12.08
N ARG A 230 -7.06 -12.41 -11.85
CA ARG A 230 -8.06 -12.28 -12.91
C ARG A 230 -7.58 -11.25 -13.96
N PRO A 231 -7.89 -11.40 -15.25
CA PRO A 231 -7.54 -10.39 -16.26
C PRO A 231 -8.11 -8.99 -15.95
N SER A 232 -9.28 -8.89 -15.36
CA SER A 232 -9.91 -7.66 -14.89
C SER A 232 -9.14 -6.99 -13.73
N ALA A 233 -8.41 -7.77 -12.94
CA ALA A 233 -7.60 -7.29 -11.83
C ALA A 233 -6.19 -6.81 -12.26
N VAL A 234 -5.87 -6.84 -13.55
CA VAL A 234 -4.67 -6.21 -14.12
C VAL A 234 -5.04 -4.80 -14.57
N ILE A 235 -4.87 -3.86 -13.66
CA ILE A 235 -5.22 -2.44 -13.86
C ILE A 235 -4.01 -1.70 -14.41
N GLN A 236 -4.18 -0.97 -15.51
CA GLN A 236 -3.11 -0.10 -15.98
C GLN A 236 -3.08 1.22 -15.21
N ALA A 237 -1.90 1.65 -14.86
CA ALA A 237 -1.61 2.91 -14.20
C ALA A 237 -0.74 3.76 -15.14
N LEU A 238 -1.37 4.45 -16.07
CA LEU A 238 -0.68 5.31 -17.02
C LEU A 238 -0.28 6.64 -16.39
N ASP A 239 0.79 7.22 -16.89
CA ASP A 239 1.17 8.56 -16.54
C ASP A 239 0.09 9.55 -17.02
N VAL A 240 -0.31 10.45 -16.14
CA VAL A 240 -1.32 11.49 -16.40
C VAL A 240 -0.70 12.88 -16.31
N LYS A 241 -1.36 13.88 -16.90
CA LYS A 241 -0.83 15.26 -16.89
C LYS A 241 -0.85 15.93 -15.52
N SER A 242 -1.79 15.55 -14.68
CA SER A 242 -1.94 16.06 -13.32
C SER A 242 -2.19 14.90 -12.36
N ILE A 243 -1.60 14.96 -11.17
CA ILE A 243 -1.86 13.97 -10.11
C ILE A 243 -3.35 13.88 -9.75
N TYR A 244 -4.10 14.97 -9.92
CA TYR A 244 -5.54 15.01 -9.67
C TYR A 244 -6.37 14.20 -10.70
N ASP A 245 -5.79 13.82 -11.84
CA ASP A 245 -6.44 12.95 -12.82
C ASP A 245 -6.30 11.47 -12.47
N VAL A 246 -5.41 11.09 -11.52
CA VAL A 246 -5.14 9.69 -11.15
C VAL A 246 -6.40 8.96 -10.66
N PRO A 247 -7.22 9.51 -9.73
CA PRO A 247 -8.45 8.82 -9.31
C PRO A 247 -9.38 8.54 -10.48
N ARG A 248 -9.55 9.52 -11.37
CA ARG A 248 -10.41 9.35 -12.56
C ARG A 248 -9.87 8.29 -13.52
N ALA A 249 -8.56 8.25 -13.74
CA ALA A 249 -7.92 7.24 -14.57
C ALA A 249 -8.10 5.83 -13.97
N TYR A 250 -7.90 5.67 -12.66
CA TYR A 250 -8.09 4.40 -11.99
C TYR A 250 -9.56 3.94 -11.96
N HIS A 251 -10.49 4.88 -11.80
CA HIS A 251 -11.91 4.57 -11.91
C HIS A 251 -12.29 4.09 -13.31
N ALA A 252 -11.79 4.75 -14.35
CA ALA A 252 -12.03 4.35 -15.75
C ALA A 252 -11.50 2.94 -16.05
N GLU A 253 -10.41 2.53 -15.40
CA GLU A 253 -9.85 1.16 -15.46
C GLU A 253 -10.60 0.17 -14.55
N GLY A 254 -11.50 0.63 -13.69
CA GLY A 254 -12.31 -0.21 -12.82
C GLY A 254 -11.65 -0.62 -11.50
N LEU A 255 -10.60 0.07 -11.03
CA LEU A 255 -9.88 -0.29 -9.79
C LEU A 255 -10.80 -0.37 -8.58
N ASP A 256 -11.62 0.64 -8.37
CA ASP A 256 -12.55 0.71 -7.24
C ASP A 256 -13.62 -0.40 -7.31
N LYS A 257 -14.07 -0.75 -8.51
CA LYS A 257 -14.98 -1.89 -8.73
C LYS A 257 -14.30 -3.22 -8.39
N GLU A 258 -13.07 -3.45 -8.89
CA GLU A 258 -12.30 -4.67 -8.58
C GLU A 258 -12.04 -4.82 -7.07
N VAL A 259 -11.77 -3.72 -6.36
CA VAL A 259 -11.62 -3.72 -4.90
C VAL A 259 -12.92 -4.16 -4.22
N LEU A 260 -14.06 -3.58 -4.60
CA LEU A 260 -15.35 -3.96 -4.01
C LEU A 260 -15.73 -5.41 -4.35
N ASP A 261 -15.51 -5.85 -5.58
CA ASP A 261 -15.75 -7.22 -6.02
C ASP A 261 -14.87 -8.22 -5.24
N ALA A 262 -13.61 -7.87 -4.94
CA ALA A 262 -12.71 -8.69 -4.15
C ALA A 262 -13.19 -8.87 -2.69
N PHE A 263 -13.86 -7.88 -2.14
CA PHE A 263 -14.51 -7.97 -0.81
C PHE A 263 -15.94 -8.52 -0.86
N GLY A 264 -16.47 -8.86 -2.03
CA GLY A 264 -17.84 -9.34 -2.20
C GLY A 264 -18.89 -8.27 -1.92
N ILE A 265 -18.55 -6.99 -2.11
CA ILE A 265 -19.45 -5.87 -1.89
C ILE A 265 -20.14 -5.53 -3.21
N THR A 266 -21.45 -5.79 -3.26
CA THR A 266 -22.31 -5.38 -4.38
C THR A 266 -23.00 -4.06 -4.02
N THR A 267 -22.36 -2.94 -4.32
CA THR A 267 -22.99 -1.62 -4.23
C THR A 267 -23.36 -1.12 -5.63
N ALA A 268 -24.58 -0.55 -5.74
CA ALA A 268 -24.91 0.22 -6.93
C ALA A 268 -23.84 1.33 -7.11
N PRO A 269 -23.38 1.60 -8.34
CA PRO A 269 -22.44 2.70 -8.55
C PRO A 269 -23.14 4.01 -8.19
N GLU A 270 -22.75 4.62 -7.08
CA GLU A 270 -23.00 6.05 -6.92
C GLU A 270 -22.24 6.77 -8.01
N GLN A 271 -22.88 7.75 -8.63
CA GLN A 271 -22.26 8.54 -9.68
C GLN A 271 -21.04 9.24 -9.06
N ILE A 272 -19.84 8.85 -9.49
CA ILE A 272 -18.61 9.60 -9.23
C ILE A 272 -18.71 10.89 -10.07
N GLY A 273 -19.66 11.70 -9.73
CA GLY A 273 -19.92 12.97 -10.35
C GLY A 273 -19.65 14.08 -9.36
N ARG A 274 -18.50 14.71 -9.49
CA ARG A 274 -17.92 15.82 -8.74
C ARG A 274 -16.95 15.36 -7.65
N ALA A 275 -15.74 14.97 -8.06
CA ALA A 275 -14.59 15.24 -7.24
C ALA A 275 -14.65 16.74 -6.85
N HIS A 276 -14.66 17.04 -5.58
CA HIS A 276 -14.47 18.41 -5.14
C HIS A 276 -13.06 18.83 -5.58
N VAL A 277 -13.03 19.67 -6.62
CA VAL A 277 -11.85 20.44 -7.01
C VAL A 277 -11.73 21.60 -6.06
#